data_eafc3c0011daa2603f823ad33c23be17
#
_entry.id   eafc3c0011daa2603f823ad33c23be17
#
_cell.length_a   1.000
_cell.length_b   1.000
_cell.length_c   1.000
_cell.angle_alpha   90.00
_cell.angle_beta   90.00
_cell.angle_gamma   90.00
#
_symmetry.space_group_name_H-M   'P 1'
#
loop_
_entity.id
_entity.type
_entity.pdbx_description
1 polymer ?
#
loop_
_entity_poly.entity_id
_entity_poly.type
_entity_poly.pdbx_seq_one_letter_code
_entity_poly.pdbx_strand_id
1 'polypeptide(L)'
;MTERPRRPTLNHVALSLDPAVLDDAGRAEILDFYGEVFGWSEADNSGERGNPLILYTGVFAQFIYLLPAEPFVVAPALDHFGLQVDTKEQLEAIVARAKHRQAADDRVRIIDVKSRTTPGPTHDYILTSAYIGFLLPLMVELQHLQVLERAGS
;
A
#
# COMPACT_ATOMS: atom_id res chain seq x y z
N MET A 1 -9.75 33.24 -19.58
CA MET A 1 -9.31 32.42 -18.42
C MET A 1 -8.68 31.17 -18.98
N THR A 2 -7.36 31.01 -18.90
CA THR A 2 -6.67 29.80 -19.31
C THR A 2 -6.95 28.72 -18.25
N GLU A 3 -7.70 27.70 -18.66
CA GLU A 3 -7.96 26.52 -17.83
C GLU A 3 -6.62 25.91 -17.41
N ARG A 4 -6.38 25.78 -16.09
CA ARG A 4 -5.14 25.12 -15.62
C ARG A 4 -5.18 23.67 -16.08
N PRO A 5 -4.11 23.18 -16.72
CA PRO A 5 -4.08 21.78 -17.14
C PRO A 5 -4.29 20.87 -15.94
N ARG A 6 -5.13 19.84 -16.09
CA ARG A 6 -5.33 18.82 -15.05
C ARG A 6 -3.99 18.17 -14.77
N ARG A 7 -3.62 18.09 -13.50
CA ARG A 7 -2.37 17.45 -13.09
C ARG A 7 -2.53 15.92 -13.19
N PRO A 8 -1.51 15.20 -13.69
CA PRO A 8 -1.52 13.76 -13.62
C PRO A 8 -1.53 13.29 -12.15
N THR A 9 -2.15 12.16 -11.90
CA THR A 9 -2.22 11.53 -10.57
C THR A 9 -1.50 10.19 -10.60
N LEU A 10 -0.87 9.83 -9.47
CA LEU A 10 -0.31 8.50 -9.31
C LEU A 10 -1.46 7.47 -9.30
N ASN A 11 -1.38 6.45 -10.15
CA ASN A 11 -2.43 5.43 -10.23
C ASN A 11 -1.93 3.99 -10.04
N HIS A 12 -0.65 3.71 -10.19
CA HIS A 12 -0.13 2.36 -9.96
C HIS A 12 1.33 2.36 -9.55
N VAL A 13 1.73 1.23 -8.98
CA VAL A 13 3.12 0.86 -8.73
C VAL A 13 3.39 -0.44 -9.48
N ALA A 14 4.49 -0.52 -10.23
CA ALA A 14 4.90 -1.71 -10.94
C ALA A 14 6.22 -2.22 -10.36
N LEU A 15 6.27 -3.51 -9.99
CA LEU A 15 7.42 -4.14 -9.35
C LEU A 15 7.75 -5.46 -10.03
N SER A 16 9.03 -5.68 -10.32
CA SER A 16 9.54 -7.01 -10.69
C SER A 16 9.81 -7.81 -9.43
N LEU A 17 9.20 -8.99 -9.32
CA LEU A 17 9.40 -9.93 -8.23
C LEU A 17 10.21 -11.14 -8.69
N ASP A 18 10.92 -11.75 -7.73
CA ASP A 18 11.54 -13.06 -7.93
C ASP A 18 10.48 -14.06 -8.44
N PRO A 19 10.70 -14.70 -9.61
CA PRO A 19 9.77 -15.70 -10.13
C PRO A 19 9.48 -16.84 -9.14
N ALA A 20 10.41 -17.16 -8.23
CA ALA A 20 10.20 -18.16 -7.18
C ALA A 20 9.22 -17.69 -6.10
N VAL A 21 9.08 -16.38 -5.89
CA VAL A 21 8.08 -15.80 -4.98
C VAL A 21 6.72 -15.65 -5.69
N LEU A 22 6.74 -15.37 -6.98
CA LEU A 22 5.52 -15.15 -7.78
C LEU A 22 5.11 -16.39 -8.58
N ASP A 23 5.35 -17.58 -8.03
CA ASP A 23 4.79 -18.83 -8.53
C ASP A 23 3.29 -18.97 -8.14
N ASP A 24 2.64 -20.06 -8.51
CA ASP A 24 1.21 -20.24 -8.24
C ASP A 24 0.87 -20.20 -6.74
N ALA A 25 1.73 -20.75 -5.89
CA ALA A 25 1.55 -20.73 -4.43
C ALA A 25 1.72 -19.31 -3.88
N GLY A 26 2.78 -18.61 -4.26
CA GLY A 26 3.04 -17.25 -3.83
C GLY A 26 1.98 -16.26 -4.30
N ARG A 27 1.44 -16.42 -5.51
CA ARG A 27 0.29 -15.65 -6.02
C ARG A 27 -0.94 -15.83 -5.13
N ALA A 28 -1.25 -17.07 -4.77
CA ALA A 28 -2.38 -17.38 -3.89
C ALA A 28 -2.18 -16.76 -2.49
N GLU A 29 -0.98 -16.86 -1.92
CA GLU A 29 -0.65 -16.26 -0.63
C GLU A 29 -0.75 -14.73 -0.65
N ILE A 30 -0.25 -14.08 -1.70
CA ILE A 30 -0.33 -12.62 -1.88
C ILE A 30 -1.80 -12.18 -1.99
N LEU A 31 -2.60 -12.85 -2.82
CA LEU A 31 -4.02 -12.53 -2.97
C LEU A 31 -4.80 -12.70 -1.66
N ASP A 32 -4.54 -13.80 -0.94
CA ASP A 32 -5.18 -14.08 0.33
C ASP A 32 -4.82 -13.01 1.38
N PHE A 33 -3.53 -12.70 1.52
CA PHE A 33 -3.09 -11.70 2.49
C PHE A 33 -3.61 -10.29 2.19
N TYR A 34 -3.38 -9.79 0.97
CA TYR A 34 -3.81 -8.42 0.62
C TYR A 34 -5.33 -8.30 0.48
N GLY A 35 -6.01 -9.39 0.13
CA GLY A 35 -7.47 -9.47 0.15
C GLY A 35 -8.03 -9.33 1.56
N GLU A 36 -7.54 -10.12 2.52
CA GLU A 36 -8.00 -10.06 3.91
C GLU A 36 -7.63 -8.75 4.60
N VAL A 37 -6.38 -8.29 4.45
CA VAL A 37 -5.88 -7.13 5.19
C VAL A 37 -6.37 -5.81 4.61
N PHE A 38 -6.31 -5.65 3.28
CA PHE A 38 -6.59 -4.38 2.60
C PHE A 38 -7.91 -4.37 1.80
N GLY A 39 -8.53 -5.53 1.59
CA GLY A 39 -9.71 -5.65 0.72
C GLY A 39 -9.37 -5.61 -0.77
N TRP A 40 -8.11 -5.88 -1.16
CA TRP A 40 -7.70 -5.91 -2.56
C TRP A 40 -8.16 -7.20 -3.24
N SER A 41 -8.32 -7.14 -4.54
CA SER A 41 -8.70 -8.29 -5.37
C SER A 41 -7.79 -8.43 -6.58
N GLU A 42 -7.80 -9.61 -7.19
CA GLU A 42 -7.13 -9.80 -8.46
C GLU A 42 -7.87 -9.05 -9.58
N ALA A 43 -7.13 -8.33 -10.43
CA ALA A 43 -7.70 -7.66 -11.58
C ALA A 43 -7.95 -8.65 -12.74
N ASP A 44 -8.96 -8.40 -13.56
CA ASP A 44 -9.39 -9.27 -14.67
C ASP A 44 -8.30 -9.54 -15.70
N ASN A 45 -7.36 -8.61 -15.88
CA ASN A 45 -6.22 -8.74 -16.80
C ASN A 45 -4.94 -9.31 -16.15
N SER A 46 -5.05 -9.82 -14.93
CA SER A 46 -3.98 -10.61 -14.31
C SER A 46 -3.72 -11.88 -15.10
N GLY A 47 -2.45 -12.30 -15.17
CA GLY A 47 -2.07 -13.50 -15.91
C GLY A 47 -1.96 -13.35 -17.44
N GLU A 48 -2.21 -12.17 -17.99
CA GLU A 48 -2.04 -11.89 -19.42
C GLU A 48 -0.55 -11.81 -19.81
N ARG A 49 -0.20 -10.99 -20.78
CA ARG A 49 1.15 -10.87 -21.34
C ARG A 49 2.24 -10.72 -20.27
N GLY A 50 3.16 -11.67 -20.18
CA GLY A 50 4.23 -11.70 -19.17
C GLY A 50 3.80 -12.29 -17.83
N ASN A 51 2.58 -12.79 -17.73
CA ASN A 51 2.03 -13.45 -16.55
C ASN A 51 2.10 -12.59 -15.25
N PRO A 52 1.72 -11.30 -15.28
CA PRO A 52 1.69 -10.49 -14.06
C PRO A 52 0.62 -10.96 -13.09
N LEU A 53 0.82 -10.67 -11.81
CA LEU A 53 -0.24 -10.59 -10.83
C LEU A 53 -0.60 -9.11 -10.64
N ILE A 54 -1.85 -8.75 -10.87
CA ILE A 54 -2.32 -7.37 -10.74
C ILE A 54 -3.32 -7.29 -9.60
N LEU A 55 -2.95 -6.55 -8.55
CA LEU A 55 -3.80 -6.33 -7.39
C LEU A 55 -4.59 -5.03 -7.59
N TYR A 56 -5.90 -5.14 -7.71
CA TYR A 56 -6.81 -4.01 -7.77
C TYR A 56 -7.12 -3.52 -6.36
N THR A 57 -6.91 -2.22 -6.12
CA THR A 57 -7.03 -1.66 -4.76
C THR A 57 -8.46 -1.31 -4.34
N GLY A 58 -9.44 -1.51 -5.22
CA GLY A 58 -10.84 -1.11 -4.99
C GLY A 58 -11.13 0.34 -5.40
N VAL A 59 -10.12 1.10 -5.81
CA VAL A 59 -10.26 2.47 -6.33
C VAL A 59 -10.07 2.47 -7.84
N PHE A 60 -10.96 3.12 -8.57
CA PHE A 60 -10.90 3.17 -10.04
C PHE A 60 -9.50 3.57 -10.55
N ALA A 61 -8.98 2.78 -11.47
CA ALA A 61 -7.66 2.93 -12.09
C ALA A 61 -6.45 2.86 -11.13
N GLN A 62 -6.61 2.35 -9.90
CA GLN A 62 -5.49 2.14 -8.98
C GLN A 62 -5.19 0.65 -8.79
N PHE A 63 -3.92 0.28 -8.99
CA PHE A 63 -3.49 -1.11 -8.89
C PHE A 63 -2.01 -1.24 -8.58
N ILE A 64 -1.62 -2.42 -8.11
CA ILE A 64 -0.23 -2.83 -7.95
C ILE A 64 0.06 -3.91 -8.99
N TYR A 65 1.04 -3.67 -9.84
CA TYR A 65 1.44 -4.57 -10.93
C TYR A 65 2.69 -5.34 -10.52
N LEU A 66 2.58 -6.65 -10.39
CA LEU A 66 3.66 -7.54 -9.99
C LEU A 66 4.04 -8.42 -11.17
N LEU A 67 5.29 -8.31 -11.63
CA LEU A 67 5.78 -9.05 -12.79
C LEU A 67 6.85 -10.06 -12.35
N PRO A 68 6.71 -11.37 -12.65
CA PRO A 68 7.79 -12.33 -12.43
C PRO A 68 8.89 -12.03 -13.48
N ALA A 69 10.03 -11.55 -13.02
CA ALA A 69 11.12 -11.15 -13.91
C ALA A 69 12.48 -11.19 -13.20
N GLU A 70 13.55 -11.38 -13.99
CA GLU A 70 14.92 -11.22 -13.56
C GLU A 70 15.60 -10.16 -14.44
N PRO A 71 16.36 -9.20 -13.85
CA PRO A 71 16.51 -8.99 -12.40
C PRO A 71 15.22 -8.48 -11.75
N PHE A 72 15.04 -8.78 -10.49
CA PHE A 72 13.91 -8.31 -9.69
C PHE A 72 14.31 -7.26 -8.65
N VAL A 73 13.33 -6.57 -8.08
CA VAL A 73 13.55 -5.51 -7.09
C VAL A 73 14.00 -6.12 -5.76
N VAL A 74 15.15 -5.67 -5.28
CA VAL A 74 15.62 -5.87 -3.90
C VAL A 74 15.71 -4.49 -3.27
N ALA A 75 14.82 -4.20 -2.34
CA ALA A 75 14.70 -2.90 -1.72
C ALA A 75 15.19 -2.91 -0.26
N PRO A 76 15.71 -1.80 0.26
CA PRO A 76 15.90 -1.62 1.70
C PRO A 76 14.61 -1.89 2.48
N ALA A 77 14.75 -2.37 3.72
CA ALA A 77 13.63 -2.89 4.52
C ALA A 77 12.50 -1.87 4.78
N LEU A 78 12.80 -0.59 4.71
CA LEU A 78 11.84 0.50 4.97
C LEU A 78 11.33 1.18 3.70
N ASP A 79 11.77 0.75 2.53
CA ASP A 79 11.24 1.27 1.28
C ASP A 79 9.76 0.88 1.14
N HIS A 80 8.94 1.83 0.74
CA HIS A 80 7.50 1.70 0.76
C HIS A 80 6.82 2.55 -0.30
N PHE A 81 5.56 2.29 -0.54
CA PHE A 81 4.63 3.21 -1.19
C PHE A 81 3.46 3.48 -0.25
N GLY A 82 2.89 4.69 -0.36
CA GLY A 82 1.89 5.17 0.59
C GLY A 82 0.47 5.15 0.03
N LEU A 83 -0.48 4.79 0.89
CA LEU A 83 -1.92 4.90 0.67
C LEU A 83 -2.52 5.81 1.74
N GLN A 84 -3.37 6.73 1.30
CA GLN A 84 -4.17 7.54 2.22
C GLN A 84 -5.44 6.79 2.60
N VAL A 85 -5.79 6.83 3.87
CA VAL A 85 -7.08 6.36 4.40
C VAL A 85 -7.90 7.54 4.92
N ASP A 86 -9.23 7.40 4.90
CA ASP A 86 -10.13 8.49 5.25
C ASP A 86 -10.20 8.74 6.76
N THR A 87 -10.05 7.69 7.57
CA THR A 87 -10.14 7.80 9.03
C THR A 87 -9.02 7.03 9.75
N LYS A 88 -8.71 7.47 10.97
CA LYS A 88 -7.77 6.77 11.84
C LYS A 88 -8.26 5.37 12.20
N GLU A 89 -9.55 5.21 12.42
CA GLU A 89 -10.21 3.94 12.75
C GLU A 89 -10.07 2.94 11.60
N GLN A 90 -10.15 3.40 10.35
CA GLN A 90 -9.88 2.57 9.16
C GLN A 90 -8.43 2.06 9.17
N LEU A 91 -7.46 2.94 9.45
CA LEU A 91 -6.05 2.56 9.56
C LEU A 91 -5.84 1.51 10.64
N GLU A 92 -6.38 1.75 11.84
CA GLU A 92 -6.26 0.84 13.00
C GLU A 92 -6.91 -0.53 12.72
N ALA A 93 -8.04 -0.56 12.01
CA ALA A 93 -8.71 -1.80 11.62
C ALA A 93 -7.87 -2.63 10.61
N ILE A 94 -7.22 -1.97 9.67
CA ILE A 94 -6.30 -2.65 8.71
C ILE A 94 -5.10 -3.23 9.46
N VAL A 95 -4.48 -2.45 10.36
CA VAL A 95 -3.35 -2.92 11.18
C VAL A 95 -3.75 -4.09 12.07
N ALA A 96 -4.97 -4.08 12.65
CA ALA A 96 -5.45 -5.19 13.47
C ALA A 96 -5.57 -6.49 12.66
N ARG A 97 -6.07 -6.45 11.42
CA ARG A 97 -6.09 -7.61 10.52
C ARG A 97 -4.68 -8.10 10.18
N ALA A 98 -3.75 -7.19 9.89
CA ALA A 98 -2.36 -7.56 9.64
C ALA A 98 -1.70 -8.23 10.85
N LYS A 99 -1.96 -7.74 12.07
CA LYS A 99 -1.47 -8.36 13.32
C LYS A 99 -2.06 -9.77 13.53
N HIS A 100 -3.32 -9.96 13.17
CA HIS A 100 -3.92 -11.29 13.21
C HIS A 100 -3.19 -12.26 12.29
N ARG A 101 -2.86 -11.85 11.07
CA ARG A 101 -2.07 -12.64 10.12
C ARG A 101 -0.63 -12.86 10.61
N GLN A 102 0.00 -11.85 11.19
CA GLN A 102 1.36 -11.95 11.73
C GLN A 102 1.48 -13.00 12.84
N ALA A 103 0.44 -13.20 13.63
CA ALA A 103 0.42 -14.23 14.67
C ALA A 103 0.52 -15.67 14.12
N ALA A 104 0.13 -15.88 12.85
CA ALA A 104 0.18 -17.17 12.16
C ALA A 104 1.33 -17.28 11.14
N ASP A 105 1.90 -16.15 10.69
CA ASP A 105 2.95 -16.11 9.65
C ASP A 105 3.97 -15.00 9.97
N ASP A 106 5.17 -15.41 10.36
CA ASP A 106 6.27 -14.51 10.75
C ASP A 106 6.88 -13.71 9.57
N ARG A 107 6.52 -14.05 8.32
CA ARG A 107 6.88 -13.27 7.14
C ARG A 107 6.14 -11.93 7.05
N VAL A 108 5.03 -11.76 7.80
CA VAL A 108 4.31 -10.50 7.89
C VAL A 108 5.10 -9.50 8.71
N ARG A 109 5.46 -8.37 8.10
CA ARG A 109 6.19 -7.29 8.74
C ARG A 109 5.24 -6.15 9.08
N ILE A 110 5.32 -5.60 10.29
CA ILE A 110 4.49 -4.47 10.73
C ILE A 110 5.36 -3.46 11.45
N ILE A 111 5.26 -2.18 11.06
CA ILE A 111 5.65 -1.05 11.89
C ILE A 111 4.35 -0.45 12.41
N ASP A 112 4.17 -0.52 13.73
CA ASP A 112 2.90 -0.20 14.37
C ASP A 112 2.51 1.27 14.25
N VAL A 113 1.25 1.55 14.55
CA VAL A 113 0.65 2.87 14.45
C VAL A 113 1.43 3.91 15.25
N LYS A 114 1.78 5.00 14.58
CA LYS A 114 2.40 6.19 15.20
C LYS A 114 1.71 7.45 14.70
N SER A 115 1.54 8.41 15.60
CA SER A 115 1.05 9.74 15.26
C SER A 115 2.10 10.79 15.60
N ARG A 116 2.23 11.78 14.72
CA ARG A 116 3.10 12.94 14.92
C ARG A 116 2.44 14.19 14.42
N THR A 117 2.67 15.33 15.09
CA THR A 117 2.32 16.63 14.56
C THR A 117 3.38 17.07 13.54
N THR A 118 2.92 17.48 12.38
CA THR A 118 3.77 17.95 11.28
C THR A 118 3.34 19.37 10.94
N PRO A 119 4.25 20.36 10.99
CA PRO A 119 3.93 21.72 10.59
C PRO A 119 3.75 21.81 9.06
N GLY A 120 2.75 22.54 8.62
CA GLY A 120 2.50 22.84 7.22
C GLY A 120 2.56 24.34 6.96
N PRO A 121 2.57 24.79 5.69
CA PRO A 121 2.66 26.20 5.36
C PRO A 121 1.44 27.02 5.80
N THR A 122 0.26 26.42 5.81
CA THR A 122 -1.01 27.09 6.18
C THR A 122 -1.66 26.47 7.39
N HIS A 123 -1.51 25.16 7.59
CA HIS A 123 -2.11 24.39 8.66
C HIS A 123 -1.10 23.38 9.21
N ASP A 124 -1.21 23.05 10.49
CA ASP A 124 -0.51 21.93 11.06
C ASP A 124 -1.34 20.66 10.84
N TYR A 125 -0.68 19.51 10.84
CA TYR A 125 -1.32 18.21 10.60
C TYR A 125 -0.94 17.23 11.70
N ILE A 126 -1.88 16.37 12.08
CA ILE A 126 -1.54 15.11 12.73
C ILE A 126 -1.45 14.06 11.62
N LEU A 127 -0.24 13.54 11.41
CA LEU A 127 0.02 12.40 10.54
C LEU A 127 0.01 11.14 11.40
N THR A 128 -0.94 10.26 11.15
CA THR A 128 -0.97 8.91 11.71
C THR A 128 -0.58 7.94 10.62
N SER A 129 0.42 7.09 10.86
CA SER A 129 0.90 6.12 9.88
C SER A 129 1.22 4.78 10.50
N ALA A 130 1.19 3.73 9.67
CA ALA A 130 1.63 2.38 9.96
C ALA A 130 2.15 1.74 8.66
N TYR A 131 3.01 0.73 8.78
CA TYR A 131 3.60 0.05 7.63
C TYR A 131 3.33 -1.44 7.73
N ILE A 132 2.95 -2.05 6.61
CA ILE A 132 2.64 -3.48 6.51
C ILE A 132 3.33 -4.03 5.28
N GLY A 133 4.02 -5.15 5.42
CA GLY A 133 4.69 -5.84 4.32
C GLY A 133 4.50 -7.34 4.38
N PHE A 134 4.29 -7.97 3.22
CA PHE A 134 4.20 -9.41 3.06
C PHE A 134 4.56 -9.79 1.63
N LEU A 135 5.62 -10.58 1.43
CA LEU A 135 6.13 -11.09 0.15
C LEU A 135 6.47 -10.05 -0.93
N LEU A 136 6.03 -8.83 -0.83
CA LEU A 136 6.43 -7.74 -1.73
C LEU A 136 7.77 -7.14 -1.29
N PRO A 137 8.60 -6.64 -2.24
CA PRO A 137 9.87 -5.99 -1.91
C PRO A 137 9.70 -4.65 -1.18
N LEU A 138 8.54 -3.99 -1.35
CA LEU A 138 8.19 -2.74 -0.68
C LEU A 138 7.13 -2.97 0.37
N MET A 139 7.17 -2.20 1.46
CA MET A 139 6.07 -2.14 2.41
C MET A 139 4.94 -1.23 1.87
N VAL A 140 3.74 -1.41 2.39
CA VAL A 140 2.62 -0.49 2.21
C VAL A 140 2.54 0.41 3.43
N GLU A 141 2.72 1.72 3.25
CA GLU A 141 2.43 2.70 4.30
C GLU A 141 0.96 3.10 4.23
N LEU A 142 0.28 3.07 5.36
CA LEU A 142 -1.03 3.67 5.52
C LEU A 142 -0.86 5.04 6.17
N GLN A 143 -1.51 6.07 5.64
CA GLN A 143 -1.49 7.42 6.19
C GLN A 143 -2.90 7.96 6.39
N HIS A 144 -3.15 8.50 7.57
CA HIS A 144 -4.28 9.37 7.87
C HIS A 144 -3.76 10.75 8.23
N LEU A 145 -4.28 11.78 7.56
CA LEU A 145 -3.93 13.18 7.76
C LEU A 145 -5.12 13.92 8.36
N GLN A 146 -4.95 14.43 9.58
CA GLN A 146 -5.91 15.31 10.23
C GLN A 146 -5.39 16.74 10.23
N VAL A 147 -6.12 17.64 9.59
CA VAL A 147 -5.80 19.07 9.59
C VAL A 147 -6.13 19.67 10.96
N LEU A 148 -5.18 20.40 11.53
CA LEU A 148 -5.39 21.17 12.75
C LEU A 148 -5.68 22.61 12.38
N GLU A 149 -6.84 23.13 12.82
CA GLU A 149 -7.13 24.57 12.72
C GLU A 149 -6.21 25.33 13.67
N ARG A 150 -5.48 26.32 13.16
CA ARG A 150 -4.74 27.25 14.02
C ARG A 150 -5.75 28.16 14.72
N ALA A 151 -5.78 28.13 16.05
CA ALA A 151 -6.61 29.04 16.83
C ALA A 151 -6.18 30.50 16.50
N GLY A 152 -7.03 31.23 15.81
CA GLY A 152 -6.94 32.67 15.63
C GLY A 152 -5.93 33.15 14.58
N SER A 153 -6.32 33.15 13.31
CA SER A 153 -5.85 34.11 12.30
C SER A 153 -7.01 34.96 11.83
#